data_368df1c3f9aa631b4610a3f5aaad2dc9
#
_entry.id   368df1c3f9aa631b4610a3f5aaad2dc9
#
_cell.length_a   1.000
_cell.length_b   1.000
_cell.length_c   1.000
_cell.angle_alpha   90.00
_cell.angle_beta   90.00
_cell.angle_gamma   90.00
#
_symmetry.space_group_name_H-M   'P 1'
#
loop_
_entity.id
_entity.type
_entity.pdbx_description
1 polymer ?
#
loop_
_entity_poly.entity_id
_entity_poly.type
_entity_poly.pdbx_seq_one_letter_code
_entity_poly.pdbx_strand_id
1 'polypeptide(L)'
;MTRLTRTGVAAIALVAATMCSIAGAPHVAAAACDGTYTIVVGGFGDGASTIFSGGVDQRVGYSAQLSSASVREGVNELNRLVRDQRQACPSQHAKVIGYSEGAAVAHIWVSENWATFDDVNAVLISDPKRQGGPGTDGLAGQFYAAVMGAPLYGADRNFGDIPTVSICTDDVICDSAAPSGWIGYLTGAHGNYSFDVDDYSDDGDGQWFNGVFMPW
;
A
#
# COMPACT_ATOMS: atom_id res chain seq x y z
N MET A 1 9.19 90.95 43.95
CA MET A 1 10.12 89.85 43.61
C MET A 1 9.54 88.56 44.21
N THR A 2 8.84 87.82 43.44
CA THR A 2 8.06 86.64 43.88
C THR A 2 8.65 85.38 43.20
N ARG A 3 9.19 84.44 43.93
CA ARG A 3 9.71 83.17 43.43
C ARG A 3 8.56 82.13 43.37
N LEU A 4 8.32 81.61 42.23
CA LEU A 4 7.45 80.41 42.02
C LEU A 4 8.27 79.14 42.19
N THR A 5 7.82 78.34 43.14
CA THR A 5 8.30 76.95 43.33
C THR A 5 7.46 76.03 42.48
N ARG A 6 8.12 75.26 41.56
CA ARG A 6 7.52 74.19 40.81
C ARG A 6 7.64 72.86 41.53
N THR A 7 6.52 72.31 41.98
CA THR A 7 6.40 70.92 42.43
C THR A 7 6.28 69.95 41.24
N GLY A 8 7.25 69.10 41.11
CA GLY A 8 7.21 68.03 40.11
C GLY A 8 6.46 66.80 40.66
N VAL A 9 5.46 66.35 39.94
CA VAL A 9 4.73 65.10 40.18
C VAL A 9 5.41 64.01 39.37
N ALA A 10 5.99 63.02 40.05
CA ALA A 10 6.52 61.81 39.43
C ALA A 10 5.38 60.83 39.17
N ALA A 11 5.15 60.53 37.90
CA ALA A 11 4.21 59.45 37.48
C ALA A 11 4.96 58.11 37.46
N ILE A 12 4.54 57.18 38.32
CA ILE A 12 5.03 55.82 38.34
C ILE A 12 4.19 55.04 37.30
N ALA A 13 4.81 54.64 36.18
CA ALA A 13 4.20 53.74 35.21
C ALA A 13 4.37 52.30 35.69
N LEU A 14 3.24 51.66 36.04
CA LEU A 14 3.19 50.21 36.31
C LEU A 14 3.20 49.48 34.99
N VAL A 15 4.28 48.77 34.65
CA VAL A 15 4.34 47.87 33.51
C VAL A 15 3.79 46.50 33.98
N ALA A 16 2.57 46.18 33.59
CA ALA A 16 1.99 44.87 33.75
C ALA A 16 2.58 43.91 32.68
N ALA A 17 3.48 43.02 33.08
CA ALA A 17 3.99 41.95 32.24
C ALA A 17 2.92 40.86 32.09
N THR A 18 2.23 40.83 30.96
CA THR A 18 1.30 39.74 30.61
C THR A 18 2.15 38.51 30.22
N MET A 19 2.25 37.55 31.13
CA MET A 19 2.82 36.24 30.79
C MET A 19 1.87 35.49 29.88
N CYS A 20 2.20 35.44 28.60
CA CYS A 20 1.52 34.60 27.61
C CYS A 20 1.94 33.16 27.89
N SER A 21 1.09 32.38 28.56
CA SER A 21 1.26 30.93 28.69
C SER A 21 1.12 30.31 27.30
N ILE A 22 2.23 29.91 26.69
CA ILE A 22 2.23 29.09 25.48
C ILE A 22 1.71 27.72 25.94
N ALA A 23 0.42 27.47 25.72
CA ALA A 23 -0.15 26.13 25.81
C ALA A 23 0.61 25.27 24.79
N GLY A 24 1.43 24.34 25.28
CA GLY A 24 2.13 23.38 24.42
C GLY A 24 1.10 22.66 23.55
N ALA A 25 1.30 22.70 22.24
CA ALA A 25 0.53 21.88 21.33
C ALA A 25 0.63 20.42 21.81
N PRO A 26 -0.45 19.64 21.75
CA PRO A 26 -0.37 18.23 22.11
C PRO A 26 0.72 17.59 21.25
N HIS A 27 1.75 17.05 21.89
CA HIS A 27 2.71 16.19 21.21
C HIS A 27 1.90 14.97 20.74
N VAL A 28 1.60 14.91 19.46
CA VAL A 28 1.21 13.64 18.82
C VAL A 28 2.43 12.74 19.05
N ALA A 29 2.26 11.69 19.83
CA ALA A 29 3.31 10.70 20.01
C ALA A 29 3.75 10.27 18.61
N ALA A 30 5.04 10.38 18.30
CA ALA A 30 5.59 9.81 17.08
C ALA A 30 5.20 8.33 17.08
N ALA A 31 4.60 7.86 16.00
CA ALA A 31 4.34 6.44 15.84
C ALA A 31 5.65 5.69 16.06
N ALA A 32 5.61 4.62 16.87
CA ALA A 32 6.80 3.80 17.06
C ALA A 32 7.20 3.23 15.71
N CYS A 33 8.42 3.50 15.23
CA CYS A 33 8.94 2.98 13.97
C CYS A 33 9.49 1.55 14.15
N ASP A 34 8.79 0.73 14.93
CA ASP A 34 9.19 -0.63 15.25
C ASP A 34 8.38 -1.64 14.42
N GLY A 35 9.01 -2.77 14.07
CA GLY A 35 8.36 -3.84 13.33
C GLY A 35 8.11 -3.51 11.86
N THR A 36 7.18 -4.25 11.27
CA THR A 36 6.79 -4.11 9.86
C THR A 36 5.59 -3.18 9.72
N TYR A 37 5.65 -2.26 8.77
CA TYR A 37 4.52 -1.41 8.39
C TYR A 37 3.76 -2.03 7.21
N THR A 38 2.57 -2.55 7.48
CA THR A 38 1.78 -3.29 6.50
C THR A 38 0.77 -2.39 5.79
N ILE A 39 0.91 -2.27 4.46
CA ILE A 39 0.02 -1.52 3.58
C ILE A 39 -0.77 -2.49 2.71
N VAL A 40 -2.09 -2.36 2.67
CA VAL A 40 -2.95 -3.28 1.91
C VAL A 40 -3.72 -2.59 0.79
N VAL A 41 -3.95 -3.34 -0.31
CA VAL A 41 -4.69 -2.89 -1.49
C VAL A 41 -5.79 -3.91 -1.82
N GLY A 42 -7.04 -3.54 -1.62
CA GLY A 42 -8.22 -4.37 -1.90
C GLY A 42 -8.45 -4.58 -3.39
N GLY A 43 -9.26 -5.57 -3.74
CA GLY A 43 -9.63 -5.89 -5.11
C GLY A 43 -10.81 -5.06 -5.65
N PHE A 44 -11.31 -5.44 -6.82
CA PHE A 44 -12.48 -4.83 -7.44
C PHE A 44 -13.66 -4.69 -6.46
N GLY A 45 -14.21 -3.48 -6.36
CA GLY A 45 -15.32 -3.15 -5.49
C GLY A 45 -14.94 -2.90 -4.01
N ASP A 46 -13.67 -3.09 -3.62
CA ASP A 46 -13.16 -2.81 -2.26
C ASP A 46 -12.21 -1.60 -2.26
N GLY A 47 -12.73 -0.46 -2.65
CA GLY A 47 -11.96 0.78 -2.76
C GLY A 47 -11.40 1.33 -1.44
N ALA A 48 -11.80 0.78 -0.31
CA ALA A 48 -11.26 1.10 1.01
C ALA A 48 -10.32 0.01 1.56
N SER A 49 -10.05 -1.04 0.77
CA SER A 49 -9.17 -2.17 1.12
C SER A 49 -9.56 -2.85 2.43
N THR A 50 -10.87 -3.06 2.63
CA THR A 50 -11.44 -3.54 3.89
C THR A 50 -11.44 -5.05 4.04
N ILE A 51 -11.17 -5.81 2.96
CA ILE A 51 -11.13 -7.27 2.97
C ILE A 51 -10.04 -7.82 3.90
N PHE A 52 -8.96 -7.09 4.10
CA PHE A 52 -7.82 -7.52 4.91
C PHE A 52 -8.06 -7.37 6.41
N SER A 53 -7.50 -8.27 7.20
CA SER A 53 -7.49 -8.31 8.66
C SER A 53 -6.06 -8.50 9.21
N GLY A 54 -5.91 -8.57 10.53
CA GLY A 54 -4.61 -8.70 11.21
C GLY A 54 -3.92 -7.35 11.41
N GLY A 55 -2.59 -7.35 11.43
CA GLY A 55 -1.72 -6.20 11.68
C GLY A 55 -1.65 -5.20 10.52
N VAL A 56 -2.80 -4.70 10.03
CA VAL A 56 -2.86 -3.70 8.96
C VAL A 56 -2.64 -2.30 9.50
N ASP A 57 -1.56 -1.63 9.07
CA ASP A 57 -1.26 -0.24 9.46
C ASP A 57 -1.93 0.76 8.52
N GLN A 58 -1.97 0.47 7.21
CA GLN A 58 -2.48 1.39 6.22
C GLN A 58 -3.30 0.67 5.13
N ARG A 59 -4.36 1.32 4.69
CA ARG A 59 -5.24 0.87 3.61
C ARG A 59 -5.16 1.85 2.45
N VAL A 60 -4.96 1.33 1.23
CA VAL A 60 -4.98 2.15 0.01
C VAL A 60 -6.43 2.46 -0.34
N GLY A 61 -6.74 3.74 -0.46
CA GLY A 61 -8.04 4.22 -0.93
C GLY A 61 -7.99 4.53 -2.42
N TYR A 62 -8.84 3.89 -3.25
CA TYR A 62 -8.92 4.14 -4.68
C TYR A 62 -10.30 3.74 -5.23
N SER A 63 -10.60 4.00 -6.50
CA SER A 63 -11.94 3.73 -7.05
C SER A 63 -12.29 2.26 -7.17
N ALA A 64 -11.31 1.36 -7.20
CA ALA A 64 -11.46 -0.10 -7.27
C ALA A 64 -12.46 -0.54 -8.36
N GLN A 65 -12.28 -0.03 -9.58
CA GLN A 65 -13.06 -0.33 -10.76
C GLN A 65 -12.17 -0.98 -11.82
N LEU A 66 -12.67 -1.96 -12.56
CA LEU A 66 -11.91 -2.67 -13.60
C LEU A 66 -11.53 -1.73 -14.75
N SER A 67 -10.61 -0.79 -14.48
CA SER A 67 -10.12 0.16 -15.47
C SER A 67 -8.67 0.54 -15.20
N SER A 68 -7.92 0.89 -16.26
CA SER A 68 -6.55 1.38 -16.13
C SER A 68 -6.46 2.67 -15.30
N ALA A 69 -7.49 3.50 -15.31
CA ALA A 69 -7.56 4.72 -14.52
C ALA A 69 -7.62 4.40 -13.02
N SER A 70 -8.47 3.44 -12.64
CA SER A 70 -8.60 2.96 -11.27
C SER A 70 -7.28 2.36 -10.76
N VAL A 71 -6.67 1.47 -11.55
CA VAL A 71 -5.37 0.87 -11.18
C VAL A 71 -4.31 1.94 -11.01
N ARG A 72 -4.24 2.93 -11.92
CA ARG A 72 -3.29 4.05 -11.81
C ARG A 72 -3.53 4.92 -10.58
N GLU A 73 -4.79 5.16 -10.23
CA GLU A 73 -5.16 5.84 -8.98
C GLU A 73 -4.61 5.08 -7.77
N GLY A 74 -4.83 3.76 -7.70
CA GLY A 74 -4.28 2.91 -6.63
C GLY A 74 -2.76 2.94 -6.55
N VAL A 75 -2.05 2.85 -7.69
CA VAL A 75 -0.58 2.94 -7.75
C VAL A 75 -0.08 4.28 -7.22
N ASN A 76 -0.72 5.38 -7.61
CA ASN A 76 -0.34 6.73 -7.16
C ASN A 76 -0.55 6.89 -5.65
N GLU A 77 -1.68 6.40 -5.13
CA GLU A 77 -1.97 6.46 -3.70
C GLU A 77 -1.03 5.56 -2.89
N LEU A 78 -0.78 4.33 -3.33
CA LEU A 78 0.21 3.44 -2.70
C LEU A 78 1.60 4.11 -2.67
N ASN A 79 2.03 4.71 -3.78
CA ASN A 79 3.31 5.41 -3.85
C ASN A 79 3.37 6.60 -2.87
N ARG A 80 2.28 7.35 -2.72
CA ARG A 80 2.19 8.43 -1.74
C ARG A 80 2.34 7.88 -0.31
N LEU A 81 1.59 6.83 0.02
CA LEU A 81 1.59 6.23 1.37
C LEU A 81 2.97 5.68 1.76
N VAL A 82 3.64 4.96 0.84
CA VAL A 82 5.01 4.45 1.09
C VAL A 82 5.98 5.61 1.29
N ARG A 83 5.90 6.69 0.51
CA ARG A 83 6.75 7.87 0.68
C ARG A 83 6.52 8.56 2.02
N ASP A 84 5.26 8.73 2.41
CA ASP A 84 4.90 9.33 3.70
C ASP A 84 5.44 8.48 4.86
N GLN A 85 5.33 7.15 4.76
CA GLN A 85 5.89 6.22 5.73
C GLN A 85 7.42 6.33 5.80
N ARG A 86 8.11 6.33 4.66
CA ARG A 86 9.57 6.49 4.61
C ARG A 86 10.04 7.83 5.16
N GLN A 87 9.26 8.89 4.99
CA GLN A 87 9.57 10.18 5.60
C GLN A 87 9.39 10.17 7.12
N ALA A 88 8.38 9.48 7.62
CA ALA A 88 8.10 9.37 9.06
C ALA A 88 9.04 8.39 9.76
N CYS A 89 9.30 7.23 9.14
CA CYS A 89 10.06 6.10 9.69
C CYS A 89 11.03 5.53 8.62
N PRO A 90 12.18 6.16 8.38
CA PRO A 90 13.05 5.85 7.24
C PRO A 90 13.60 4.41 7.20
N SER A 91 13.75 3.77 8.35
CA SER A 91 14.32 2.42 8.49
C SER A 91 13.30 1.36 8.89
N GLN A 92 12.00 1.67 8.87
CA GLN A 92 10.97 0.67 9.16
C GLN A 92 10.69 -0.17 7.92
N HIS A 93 10.73 -1.50 8.06
CA HIS A 93 10.36 -2.41 6.98
C HIS A 93 8.92 -2.16 6.52
N ALA A 94 8.66 -2.14 5.21
CA ALA A 94 7.32 -1.99 4.66
C ALA A 94 6.89 -3.25 3.92
N LYS A 95 5.69 -3.77 4.24
CA LYS A 95 5.07 -4.91 3.55
C LYS A 95 3.86 -4.43 2.77
N VAL A 96 3.86 -4.62 1.45
CA VAL A 96 2.75 -4.26 0.56
C VAL A 96 1.98 -5.52 0.18
N ILE A 97 0.69 -5.59 0.48
CA ILE A 97 -0.15 -6.75 0.14
C ILE A 97 -1.28 -6.31 -0.77
N GLY A 98 -1.38 -6.91 -1.95
CA GLY A 98 -2.46 -6.65 -2.90
C GLY A 98 -3.26 -7.90 -3.22
N TYR A 99 -4.58 -7.75 -3.44
CA TYR A 99 -5.48 -8.81 -3.84
C TYR A 99 -6.21 -8.46 -5.13
N SER A 100 -6.23 -9.38 -6.11
CA SER A 100 -7.01 -9.25 -7.36
C SER A 100 -6.61 -7.96 -8.12
N GLU A 101 -7.52 -7.01 -8.38
CA GLU A 101 -7.17 -5.69 -8.92
C GLU A 101 -6.10 -4.98 -8.07
N GLY A 102 -6.19 -5.11 -6.74
CA GLY A 102 -5.18 -4.56 -5.83
C GLY A 102 -3.82 -5.25 -5.94
N ALA A 103 -3.77 -6.52 -6.32
CA ALA A 103 -2.51 -7.19 -6.64
C ALA A 103 -1.88 -6.60 -7.92
N ALA A 104 -2.68 -6.25 -8.94
CA ALA A 104 -2.17 -5.52 -10.09
C ALA A 104 -1.63 -4.12 -9.72
N VAL A 105 -2.29 -3.43 -8.80
CA VAL A 105 -1.80 -2.15 -8.26
C VAL A 105 -0.44 -2.32 -7.58
N ALA A 106 -0.33 -3.28 -6.66
CA ALA A 106 0.92 -3.57 -5.95
C ALA A 106 2.03 -4.02 -6.92
N HIS A 107 1.72 -4.90 -7.88
CA HIS A 107 2.64 -5.37 -8.91
C HIS A 107 3.22 -4.21 -9.73
N ILE A 108 2.36 -3.34 -10.27
CA ILE A 108 2.80 -2.18 -11.05
C ILE A 108 3.64 -1.23 -10.19
N TRP A 109 3.22 -1.01 -8.95
CA TRP A 109 3.97 -0.16 -8.03
C TRP A 109 5.38 -0.71 -7.79
N VAL A 110 5.54 -2.01 -7.53
CA VAL A 110 6.85 -2.67 -7.39
C VAL A 110 7.68 -2.49 -8.65
N SER A 111 7.11 -2.80 -9.83
CA SER A 111 7.79 -2.71 -11.12
C SER A 111 8.28 -1.28 -11.44
N GLU A 112 7.58 -0.25 -10.98
CA GLU A 112 7.93 1.15 -11.21
C GLU A 112 8.87 1.72 -10.14
N ASN A 113 8.99 1.07 -8.96
CA ASN A 113 9.65 1.67 -7.79
C ASN A 113 10.79 0.83 -7.19
N TRP A 114 11.07 -0.37 -7.69
CA TRP A 114 12.11 -1.26 -7.13
C TRP A 114 13.49 -0.60 -7.01
N ALA A 115 13.85 0.32 -7.91
CA ALA A 115 15.11 1.04 -7.86
C ALA A 115 15.08 2.28 -6.92
N THR A 116 13.94 2.56 -6.30
CA THR A 116 13.72 3.77 -5.48
C THR A 116 13.61 3.45 -4.00
N PHE A 117 13.01 2.30 -3.69
CA PHE A 117 12.77 1.87 -2.31
C PHE A 117 13.52 0.58 -2.02
N ASP A 118 14.19 0.56 -0.90
CA ASP A 118 14.79 -0.59 -0.23
C ASP A 118 13.98 -0.93 1.03
N ASP A 119 14.28 -2.08 1.62
CA ASP A 119 13.62 -2.59 2.83
C ASP A 119 12.08 -2.65 2.71
N VAL A 120 11.64 -3.15 1.55
CA VAL A 120 10.22 -3.38 1.20
C VAL A 120 10.08 -4.79 0.68
N ASN A 121 8.95 -5.46 0.98
CA ASN A 121 8.53 -6.66 0.28
C ASN A 121 7.10 -6.54 -0.22
N ALA A 122 6.71 -7.40 -1.16
CA ALA A 122 5.35 -7.44 -1.69
C ALA A 122 4.74 -8.84 -1.68
N VAL A 123 3.41 -8.88 -1.44
CA VAL A 123 2.58 -10.09 -1.51
C VAL A 123 1.45 -9.84 -2.51
N LEU A 124 1.42 -10.64 -3.58
CA LEU A 124 0.49 -10.51 -4.69
C LEU A 124 -0.48 -11.69 -4.69
N ILE A 125 -1.67 -11.49 -4.14
CA ILE A 125 -2.70 -12.53 -4.00
C ILE A 125 -3.61 -12.50 -5.22
N SER A 126 -3.68 -13.59 -5.96
CA SER A 126 -4.48 -13.67 -7.21
C SER A 126 -4.13 -12.54 -8.19
N ASP A 127 -2.85 -12.42 -8.51
CA ASP A 127 -2.32 -11.34 -9.33
C ASP A 127 -2.68 -11.52 -10.82
N PRO A 128 -3.50 -10.64 -11.42
CA PRO A 128 -3.84 -10.72 -12.82
C PRO A 128 -2.65 -10.45 -13.76
N LYS A 129 -1.56 -9.83 -13.26
CA LYS A 129 -0.33 -9.57 -14.02
C LYS A 129 0.72 -10.66 -13.88
N ARG A 130 0.45 -11.71 -13.09
CA ARG A 130 1.39 -12.79 -12.89
C ARG A 130 1.89 -13.32 -14.22
N GLN A 131 3.22 -13.34 -14.41
CA GLN A 131 3.88 -13.91 -15.58
C GLN A 131 4.40 -15.30 -15.26
N GLY A 132 3.97 -16.28 -16.03
CA GLY A 132 4.57 -17.60 -16.17
C GLY A 132 5.05 -18.30 -14.92
N GLY A 133 5.61 -19.45 -15.11
CA GLY A 133 6.04 -20.34 -14.05
C GLY A 133 5.27 -21.64 -14.19
N PRO A 134 4.83 -22.29 -13.11
CA PRO A 134 3.80 -23.32 -13.24
C PRO A 134 2.48 -22.66 -13.62
N GLY A 135 1.72 -23.32 -14.48
CA GLY A 135 0.49 -22.76 -15.06
C GLY A 135 0.76 -21.75 -16.18
N THR A 136 -0.14 -20.82 -16.36
CA THR A 136 -0.09 -19.80 -17.40
C THR A 136 -0.06 -18.40 -16.81
N ASP A 137 0.09 -17.40 -17.69
CA ASP A 137 0.03 -16.00 -17.27
C ASP A 137 -1.34 -15.65 -16.68
N GLY A 138 -1.33 -14.68 -15.80
CA GLY A 138 -2.54 -14.05 -15.29
C GLY A 138 -3.37 -13.40 -16.40
N LEU A 139 -4.57 -13.01 -16.05
CA LEU A 139 -5.58 -12.51 -17.00
C LEU A 139 -5.09 -11.33 -17.85
N ALA A 140 -4.23 -10.46 -17.30
CA ALA A 140 -3.67 -9.32 -18.01
C ALA A 140 -2.72 -9.72 -19.15
N GLY A 141 -2.14 -10.91 -19.13
CA GLY A 141 -1.33 -11.46 -20.22
C GLY A 141 -2.14 -11.95 -21.41
N GLN A 142 -3.46 -12.03 -21.31
CA GLN A 142 -4.32 -12.54 -22.34
C GLN A 142 -4.82 -11.42 -23.26
N PHE A 143 -4.85 -11.67 -24.57
CA PHE A 143 -5.29 -10.67 -25.55
C PHE A 143 -6.73 -10.18 -25.31
N TYR A 144 -7.60 -11.05 -24.81
CA TYR A 144 -9.00 -10.69 -24.53
C TYR A 144 -9.18 -9.79 -23.32
N ALA A 145 -8.21 -9.72 -22.40
CA ALA A 145 -8.26 -8.78 -21.28
C ALA A 145 -8.32 -7.31 -21.78
N ALA A 146 -7.54 -6.98 -22.79
CA ALA A 146 -7.58 -5.66 -23.41
C ALA A 146 -8.93 -5.39 -24.10
N VAL A 147 -9.55 -6.42 -24.71
CA VAL A 147 -10.87 -6.32 -25.35
C VAL A 147 -11.98 -6.14 -24.31
N MET A 148 -11.84 -6.72 -23.13
CA MET A 148 -12.79 -6.58 -22.02
C MET A 148 -12.64 -5.28 -21.23
N GLY A 149 -11.74 -4.39 -21.66
CA GLY A 149 -11.51 -3.10 -20.99
C GLY A 149 -10.73 -3.19 -19.68
N ALA A 150 -10.04 -4.31 -19.46
CA ALA A 150 -9.13 -4.51 -18.31
C ALA A 150 -7.65 -4.36 -18.75
N PRO A 151 -7.19 -3.17 -19.16
CA PRO A 151 -5.82 -2.96 -19.60
C PRO A 151 -4.90 -2.87 -18.38
N LEU A 152 -4.48 -4.03 -17.89
CA LEU A 152 -3.56 -4.13 -16.77
C LEU A 152 -2.08 -4.14 -17.23
N TYR A 153 -1.80 -3.58 -18.38
CA TYR A 153 -0.44 -3.42 -18.96
C TYR A 153 0.31 -4.74 -19.23
N GLY A 154 -0.42 -5.83 -19.49
CA GLY A 154 0.16 -7.15 -19.75
C GLY A 154 0.66 -7.86 -18.50
N ALA A 155 1.08 -9.11 -18.67
CA ALA A 155 1.77 -9.86 -17.62
C ALA A 155 3.28 -9.59 -17.69
N ASP A 156 3.93 -9.48 -16.54
CA ASP A 156 5.37 -9.34 -16.42
C ASP A 156 5.86 -9.86 -15.05
N ARG A 157 7.19 -9.82 -14.84
CA ARG A 157 7.85 -10.18 -13.60
C ARG A 157 9.05 -9.28 -13.39
N ASN A 158 8.80 -7.99 -13.28
CA ASN A 158 9.85 -6.98 -13.14
C ASN A 158 9.84 -6.39 -11.73
N PHE A 159 10.29 -7.17 -10.75
CA PHE A 159 10.29 -6.77 -9.33
C PHE A 159 11.63 -6.19 -8.85
N GLY A 160 12.69 -6.27 -9.68
CA GLY A 160 14.03 -5.83 -9.31
C GLY A 160 14.53 -6.57 -8.07
N ASP A 161 15.00 -5.81 -7.09
CA ASP A 161 15.52 -6.33 -5.82
C ASP A 161 14.43 -6.34 -4.70
N ILE A 162 13.19 -5.98 -5.00
CA ILE A 162 12.09 -6.08 -4.03
C ILE A 162 11.63 -7.54 -3.93
N PRO A 163 11.85 -8.22 -2.78
CA PRO A 163 11.33 -9.57 -2.55
C PRO A 163 9.82 -9.59 -2.77
N THR A 164 9.34 -10.44 -3.67
CA THR A 164 7.93 -10.48 -4.04
C THR A 164 7.43 -11.92 -4.06
N VAL A 165 6.38 -12.20 -3.31
CA VAL A 165 5.69 -13.49 -3.40
C VAL A 165 4.37 -13.34 -4.14
N SER A 166 4.13 -14.21 -5.13
CA SER A 166 2.86 -14.32 -5.84
C SER A 166 2.12 -15.58 -5.38
N ILE A 167 0.82 -15.46 -5.10
CA ILE A 167 -0.02 -16.55 -4.60
C ILE A 167 -1.18 -16.77 -5.57
N CYS A 168 -1.26 -17.99 -6.15
CA CYS A 168 -2.27 -18.37 -7.11
C CYS A 168 -2.77 -19.79 -6.83
N THR A 169 -4.08 -19.95 -6.57
CA THR A 169 -4.68 -21.25 -6.26
C THR A 169 -5.97 -21.43 -7.04
N ASP A 170 -5.95 -22.27 -8.07
CA ASP A 170 -7.11 -22.64 -8.92
C ASP A 170 -7.96 -21.42 -9.36
N ASP A 171 -7.31 -20.32 -9.71
CA ASP A 171 -7.94 -19.02 -9.92
C ASP A 171 -7.57 -18.44 -11.28
N VAL A 172 -8.58 -18.25 -12.13
CA VAL A 172 -8.44 -17.73 -13.51
C VAL A 172 -7.80 -16.34 -13.56
N ILE A 173 -7.89 -15.57 -12.51
CA ILE A 173 -7.32 -14.23 -12.48
C ILE A 173 -5.79 -14.30 -12.60
N CYS A 174 -5.17 -15.25 -11.92
CA CYS A 174 -3.71 -15.43 -11.89
C CYS A 174 -3.21 -16.64 -12.72
N ASP A 175 -4.11 -17.51 -13.25
CA ASP A 175 -3.81 -18.66 -14.12
C ASP A 175 -4.89 -18.79 -15.20
N SER A 176 -4.88 -17.92 -16.19
CA SER A 176 -6.03 -17.61 -17.04
C SER A 176 -6.33 -18.64 -18.14
N ALA A 177 -5.38 -19.50 -18.50
CA ALA A 177 -5.58 -20.51 -19.56
C ALA A 177 -5.84 -21.91 -19.02
N ALA A 178 -5.63 -22.17 -17.74
CA ALA A 178 -5.84 -23.49 -17.18
C ALA A 178 -7.34 -23.77 -16.96
N PRO A 179 -7.86 -24.94 -17.36
CA PRO A 179 -9.24 -25.30 -17.06
C PRO A 179 -9.56 -25.30 -15.57
N SER A 180 -8.59 -25.66 -14.72
CA SER A 180 -8.72 -25.61 -13.26
C SER A 180 -8.99 -24.21 -12.72
N GLY A 181 -8.31 -23.19 -13.26
CA GLY A 181 -8.51 -21.79 -12.88
C GLY A 181 -9.94 -21.32 -13.12
N TRP A 182 -10.52 -21.66 -14.26
CA TRP A 182 -11.93 -21.32 -14.57
C TRP A 182 -12.92 -22.07 -13.68
N ILE A 183 -12.70 -23.36 -13.46
CA ILE A 183 -13.54 -24.17 -12.57
C ILE A 183 -13.43 -23.65 -11.14
N GLY A 184 -12.21 -23.40 -10.66
CA GLY A 184 -11.96 -22.88 -9.32
C GLY A 184 -12.62 -21.53 -9.11
N TYR A 185 -12.50 -20.59 -10.05
CA TYR A 185 -13.17 -19.29 -9.99
C TYR A 185 -14.69 -19.43 -9.85
N LEU A 186 -15.31 -20.29 -10.68
CA LEU A 186 -16.76 -20.56 -10.62
C LEU A 186 -17.19 -21.24 -9.32
N THR A 187 -16.29 -21.91 -8.63
CA THR A 187 -16.54 -22.58 -7.33
C THR A 187 -16.07 -21.77 -6.14
N GLY A 188 -15.61 -20.53 -6.35
CA GLY A 188 -15.28 -19.58 -5.29
C GLY A 188 -13.80 -19.53 -4.88
N ALA A 189 -12.89 -20.16 -5.64
CA ALA A 189 -11.45 -20.14 -5.32
C ALA A 189 -10.89 -18.72 -5.24
N HIS A 190 -11.39 -17.79 -6.07
CA HIS A 190 -10.97 -16.39 -6.04
C HIS A 190 -11.20 -15.71 -4.68
N GLY A 191 -12.20 -16.11 -3.92
CA GLY A 191 -12.47 -15.59 -2.57
C GLY A 191 -11.89 -16.44 -1.43
N ASN A 192 -11.15 -17.52 -1.75
CA ASN A 192 -10.70 -18.50 -0.76
C ASN A 192 -9.20 -18.37 -0.42
N TYR A 193 -8.69 -17.15 -0.38
CA TYR A 193 -7.35 -16.84 0.11
C TYR A 193 -7.40 -16.43 1.59
N SER A 194 -6.27 -16.49 2.29
CA SER A 194 -6.15 -15.79 3.57
C SER A 194 -6.10 -14.29 3.32
N PHE A 195 -6.88 -13.54 4.08
CA PHE A 195 -6.83 -12.09 4.12
C PHE A 195 -6.31 -11.57 5.46
N ASP A 196 -5.80 -12.45 6.30
CA ASP A 196 -5.03 -12.08 7.47
C ASP A 196 -3.59 -11.77 7.04
N VAL A 197 -3.16 -10.53 7.20
CA VAL A 197 -1.83 -10.07 6.75
C VAL A 197 -0.70 -10.70 7.56
N ASP A 198 -1.00 -11.23 8.74
CA ASP A 198 -0.04 -11.88 9.61
C ASP A 198 0.32 -13.31 9.15
N ASP A 199 -0.45 -13.86 8.20
CA ASP A 199 -0.14 -15.14 7.55
C ASP A 199 0.99 -15.04 6.51
N TYR A 200 1.44 -13.82 6.18
CA TYR A 200 2.43 -13.57 5.13
C TYR A 200 3.75 -13.07 5.70
N SER A 201 4.84 -13.74 5.29
CA SER A 201 6.22 -13.40 5.67
C SER A 201 6.63 -12.00 5.16
N ASP A 202 7.57 -11.39 5.89
CA ASP A 202 8.16 -10.09 5.55
C ASP A 202 9.35 -10.21 4.56
N ASP A 203 9.71 -11.43 4.13
CA ASP A 203 10.86 -11.71 3.27
C ASP A 203 10.57 -12.72 2.14
N GLY A 204 9.29 -13.04 1.92
CA GLY A 204 8.87 -14.01 0.90
C GLY A 204 9.27 -13.58 -0.51
N ASP A 205 9.96 -14.47 -1.24
CA ASP A 205 10.36 -14.25 -2.63
C ASP A 205 10.16 -15.53 -3.45
N GLY A 206 9.26 -15.49 -4.45
CA GLY A 206 8.87 -16.65 -5.23
C GLY A 206 7.37 -16.73 -5.47
N GLN A 207 6.87 -17.92 -5.73
CA GLN A 207 5.44 -18.10 -5.97
C GLN A 207 4.88 -19.34 -5.27
N TRP A 208 3.69 -19.17 -4.68
CA TRP A 208 2.84 -20.26 -4.25
C TRP A 208 1.81 -20.54 -5.35
N PHE A 209 1.93 -21.70 -5.97
CA PHE A 209 1.03 -22.13 -7.02
C PHE A 209 0.35 -23.44 -6.64
N ASN A 210 -0.97 -23.40 -6.46
CA ASN A 210 -1.79 -24.56 -6.05
C ASN A 210 -1.18 -25.27 -4.81
N GLY A 211 -0.74 -24.49 -3.81
CA GLY A 211 -0.19 -25.00 -2.56
C GLY A 211 1.26 -25.45 -2.63
N VAL A 212 1.96 -25.28 -3.76
CA VAL A 212 3.37 -25.60 -3.93
C VAL A 212 4.20 -24.34 -4.04
N PHE A 213 5.20 -24.17 -3.16
CA PHE A 213 6.14 -23.04 -3.26
C PHE A 213 7.22 -23.33 -4.30
N MET A 214 7.55 -22.30 -5.09
CA MET A 214 8.63 -22.29 -6.07
C MET A 214 9.36 -20.96 -6.03
N PRO A 215 10.71 -20.94 -5.98
CA PRO A 215 11.46 -19.70 -6.17
C PRO A 215 11.25 -19.16 -7.59
N TRP A 216 11.52 -17.88 -7.77
CA TRP A 216 11.50 -17.21 -9.09
C TRP A 216 12.52 -17.80 -10.06
#